data_ce34ba318ebf54119a2b994b832782c9
#
_entry.id   ce34ba318ebf54119a2b994b832782c9
#
_cell.length_a   1.000
_cell.length_b   1.000
_cell.length_c   1.000
_cell.angle_alpha   90.00
_cell.angle_beta   90.00
_cell.angle_gamma   90.00
#
_symmetry.space_group_name_H-M   'P 1'
#
loop_
_entity.id
_entity.type
_entity.pdbx_description
1 polymer ?
#
loop_
_entity_poly.entity_id
_entity_poly.type
_entity_poly.pdbx_seq_one_letter_code
_entity_poly.pdbx_strand_id
1 'polypeptide(L)'
;MHRLTGVALAATAMVGIGLVTAPSASALGKDGVLETYEFGLYYNSGQVGCVFDLFNYDTNFSGDTFWKASGTCNGYGQSTNDNTASYYNRDTGTWWVYTDAGADGAEGYLPAGYKGDAGSTFKNKISSSYPYDAH
;
A
#
# COMPACT_ATOMS: atom_id res chain seq x y z
N MET A 1 45.33 -17.75 -29.94
CA MET A 1 44.93 -17.52 -29.56
C MET A 1 44.27 -17.08 -28.84
N HIS A 2 44.02 -16.92 -28.68
CA HIS A 2 43.41 -16.48 -28.07
C HIS A 2 42.61 -16.01 -27.56
N ARG A 3 42.45 -15.86 -27.70
CA ARG A 3 41.85 -15.39 -27.36
C ARG A 3 40.96 -15.22 -26.91
N LEU A 4 40.79 -15.15 -26.98
CA LEU A 4 39.86 -14.92 -26.61
C LEU A 4 39.27 -14.82 -25.86
N THR A 5 39.35 -14.88 -25.74
CA THR A 5 38.63 -14.74 -25.09
C THR A 5 38.10 -14.31 -24.40
N GLY A 6 37.97 -14.12 -24.33
CA GLY A 6 37.28 -13.60 -23.71
C GLY A 6 36.54 -13.21 -23.34
N VAL A 7 36.33 -13.03 -23.43
CA VAL A 7 35.45 -12.67 -23.13
C VAL A 7 34.62 -12.56 -22.66
N ALA A 8 34.61 -12.71 -22.68
CA ALA A 8 33.66 -12.48 -22.36
C ALA A 8 33.07 -12.34 -21.66
N LEU A 9 33.21 -12.28 -21.45
CA LEU A 9 32.45 -12.09 -20.85
C LEU A 9 31.92 -11.55 -20.25
N ALA A 10 31.96 -11.20 -20.27
CA ALA A 10 31.35 -10.67 -19.79
C ALA A 10 30.46 -10.41 -19.56
N ALA A 11 30.37 -10.55 -19.80
CA ALA A 11 29.37 -10.25 -19.73
C ALA A 11 28.72 -10.25 -19.01
N THR A 12 28.83 -10.47 -18.90
CA THR A 12 27.99 -10.42 -18.32
C THR A 12 27.64 -9.91 -17.57
N ALA A 13 27.79 -9.62 -17.56
CA ALA A 13 27.29 -9.13 -16.97
C ALA A 13 26.61 -8.56 -16.78
N MET A 14 26.50 -8.40 -17.13
CA MET A 14 25.67 -7.84 -17.03
C MET A 14 24.82 -7.99 -16.65
N VAL A 15 25.02 -8.39 -16.87
CA VAL A 15 24.05 -8.58 -16.63
C VAL A 15 23.56 -8.48 -15.76
N GLY A 16 23.77 -8.37 -15.51
CA GLY A 16 23.21 -8.23 -14.73
C GLY A 16 22.71 -7.75 -14.27
N ILE A 17 22.74 -7.37 -14.60
CA ILE A 17 22.24 -6.83 -14.28
C ILE A 17 21.28 -6.55 -14.15
N GLY A 18 21.24 -6.34 -14.49
CA GLY A 18 20.26 -5.96 -14.48
C GLY A 18 19.37 -6.25 -14.11
N LEU A 19 19.44 -6.52 -14.08
CA LEU A 19 18.54 -6.69 -13.78
C LEU A 19 17.82 -6.66 -12.96
N VAL A 20 17.83 -6.58 -12.84
CA VAL A 20 17.15 -6.56 -12.16
C VAL A 20 16.34 -5.95 -11.70
N THR A 21 16.08 -5.65 -11.72
CA THR A 21 15.39 -5.04 -11.31
C THR A 21 14.25 -4.78 -11.39
N ALA A 22 13.78 -5.25 -11.46
CA ALA A 22 12.61 -5.18 -11.77
C ALA A 22 11.69 -4.94 -10.78
N PRO A 23 11.17 -4.19 -10.57
CA PRO A 23 10.24 -4.15 -9.71
C PRO A 23 9.13 -4.20 -9.95
N SER A 24 8.47 -4.16 -9.47
CA SER A 24 7.50 -4.69 -9.13
C SER A 24 6.21 -4.09 -9.29
N ALA A 25 5.38 -4.79 -9.95
CA ALA A 25 4.02 -4.38 -10.14
C ALA A 25 3.24 -4.30 -8.85
N SER A 26 3.66 -5.03 -7.85
CA SER A 26 3.02 -5.01 -6.55
C SER A 26 3.09 -3.64 -5.89
N ALA A 27 4.02 -2.79 -6.30
CA ALA A 27 4.09 -1.43 -5.81
C ALA A 27 2.94 -0.54 -6.29
N LEU A 28 2.00 -1.06 -7.04
CA LEU A 28 0.84 -0.29 -7.51
C LEU A 28 -0.33 -0.26 -6.52
N GLY A 29 -0.23 -1.00 -5.45
CA GLY A 29 -1.25 -1.02 -4.41
C GLY A 29 -2.41 -1.95 -4.66
N LYS A 30 -3.23 -2.15 -3.65
CA LYS A 30 -4.45 -2.98 -3.68
C LYS A 30 -4.18 -4.45 -3.97
N ASP A 31 -3.04 -4.96 -3.55
CA ASP A 31 -2.72 -6.38 -3.69
C ASP A 31 -2.72 -7.14 -2.36
N GLY A 32 -2.98 -6.45 -1.26
CA GLY A 32 -3.06 -7.04 0.06
C GLY A 32 -1.71 -7.18 0.75
N VAL A 33 -0.67 -6.50 0.24
CA VAL A 33 0.66 -6.47 0.82
C VAL A 33 1.09 -5.01 0.90
N LEU A 34 1.43 -4.54 2.08
CA LEU A 34 1.87 -3.15 2.25
C LEU A 34 3.36 -3.03 1.96
N GLU A 35 3.69 -2.30 0.91
CA GLU A 35 5.07 -2.10 0.47
C GLU A 35 5.52 -0.67 0.70
N THR A 36 6.78 -0.39 0.37
CA THR A 36 7.33 0.97 0.44
C THR A 36 6.58 1.87 -0.55
N TYR A 37 6.34 3.09 -0.15
CA TYR A 37 5.59 4.12 -0.89
C TYR A 37 4.08 3.91 -0.91
N GLU A 38 3.57 3.05 -0.05
CA GLU A 38 2.14 2.80 0.06
C GLU A 38 1.61 3.19 1.43
N PHE A 39 0.32 3.42 1.48
CA PHE A 39 -0.42 3.67 2.70
C PHE A 39 -1.33 2.48 2.99
N GLY A 40 -1.19 1.89 4.16
CA GLY A 40 -1.97 0.71 4.55
C GLY A 40 -3.04 1.02 5.58
N LEU A 41 -4.23 0.51 5.32
CA LEU A 41 -5.34 0.54 6.26
C LEU A 41 -5.67 -0.91 6.63
N TYR A 42 -5.64 -1.24 7.90
CA TYR A 42 -5.78 -2.61 8.38
C TYR A 42 -7.17 -2.88 8.93
N TYR A 43 -7.62 -4.11 8.73
CA TYR A 43 -8.93 -4.54 9.22
C TYR A 43 -9.01 -4.52 10.75
N ASN A 44 -7.92 -4.89 11.43
CA ASN A 44 -7.88 -4.92 12.89
C ASN A 44 -6.98 -3.82 13.45
N SER A 45 -7.16 -3.52 14.72
CA SER A 45 -6.25 -2.66 15.46
C SER A 45 -4.87 -3.33 15.56
N GLY A 46 -3.83 -2.54 15.76
CA GLY A 46 -2.47 -3.04 15.92
C GLY A 46 -1.80 -3.45 14.61
N GLN A 47 -2.28 -2.97 13.48
CA GLN A 47 -1.76 -3.31 12.15
C GLN A 47 -1.79 -4.82 11.90
N VAL A 48 -2.94 -5.43 12.21
CA VAL A 48 -3.17 -6.86 12.12
C VAL A 48 -4.34 -7.13 11.18
N GLY A 49 -4.36 -8.31 10.58
CA GLY A 49 -5.39 -8.71 9.63
C GLY A 49 -5.08 -8.25 8.23
N CYS A 50 -6.08 -8.28 7.36
CA CYS A 50 -5.91 -7.84 5.99
C CYS A 50 -5.56 -6.36 5.94
N VAL A 51 -4.78 -6.00 4.94
CA VAL A 51 -4.42 -4.61 4.68
C VAL A 51 -5.01 -4.18 3.34
N PHE A 52 -5.59 -2.99 3.33
CA PHE A 52 -6.00 -2.28 2.11
C PHE A 52 -4.86 -1.30 1.81
N ASP A 53 -4.02 -1.66 0.88
CA ASP A 53 -2.81 -0.95 0.56
C ASP A 53 -3.06 -0.01 -0.62
N LEU A 54 -2.76 1.25 -0.46
CA LEU A 54 -3.01 2.29 -1.46
C LEU A 54 -1.70 2.92 -1.92
N PHE A 55 -1.49 2.91 -3.22
CA PHE A 55 -0.42 3.67 -3.86
C PHE A 55 -0.91 5.05 -4.29
N ASN A 56 -2.15 5.13 -4.77
CA ASN A 56 -2.82 6.37 -5.14
C ASN A 56 -4.10 6.56 -4.34
N TYR A 57 -4.69 7.73 -4.47
CA TYR A 57 -5.94 8.06 -3.78
C TYR A 57 -7.04 7.06 -4.12
N ASP A 58 -7.97 6.96 -3.19
CA ASP A 58 -9.22 6.23 -3.41
C ASP A 58 -10.37 7.11 -2.92
N THR A 59 -11.23 7.51 -3.85
CA THR A 59 -12.33 8.44 -3.57
C THR A 59 -13.52 7.79 -2.90
N ASN A 60 -13.62 6.47 -2.93
CA ASN A 60 -14.78 5.77 -2.41
C ASN A 60 -14.45 4.30 -2.16
N PHE A 61 -14.31 3.94 -0.90
CA PHE A 61 -13.97 2.57 -0.50
C PHE A 61 -15.10 1.56 -0.71
N SER A 62 -16.31 2.02 -1.04
CA SER A 62 -17.46 1.11 -1.10
C SER A 62 -17.36 0.03 -2.17
N GLY A 63 -16.52 0.24 -3.17
CA GLY A 63 -16.30 -0.74 -4.23
C GLY A 63 -15.17 -1.72 -3.95
N ASP A 64 -14.45 -1.56 -2.85
CA ASP A 64 -13.26 -2.34 -2.57
C ASP A 64 -13.49 -3.32 -1.42
N THR A 65 -12.76 -4.43 -1.47
CA THR A 65 -12.80 -5.43 -0.40
C THR A 65 -11.37 -5.74 0.04
N PHE A 66 -11.24 -6.16 1.28
CA PHE A 66 -9.97 -6.71 1.75
C PHE A 66 -9.70 -8.03 1.04
N TRP A 67 -8.52 -8.14 0.46
CA TRP A 67 -8.10 -9.36 -0.18
C TRP A 67 -6.58 -9.50 -0.10
N LYS A 68 -6.09 -10.61 -0.61
CA LYS A 68 -4.66 -10.89 -0.59
C LYS A 68 -4.37 -11.82 -1.75
N ALA A 69 -3.30 -11.55 -2.46
CA ALA A 69 -2.95 -12.31 -3.65
C ALA A 69 -2.65 -13.77 -3.35
N SER A 70 -2.19 -14.07 -2.14
CA SER A 70 -1.86 -15.44 -1.73
C SER A 70 -2.31 -15.67 -0.30
N GLY A 71 -3.12 -16.68 -0.09
CA GLY A 71 -3.63 -17.03 1.23
C GLY A 71 -4.81 -16.16 1.65
N THR A 72 -5.09 -16.17 2.94
CA THR A 72 -6.18 -15.40 3.54
C THR A 72 -5.68 -14.62 4.75
N CYS A 73 -6.50 -13.71 5.23
CA CYS A 73 -6.22 -12.89 6.39
C CYS A 73 -7.53 -12.55 7.08
N ASN A 74 -7.46 -12.13 8.34
CA ASN A 74 -8.66 -11.74 9.06
C ASN A 74 -9.31 -10.52 8.39
N GLY A 75 -10.58 -10.62 8.03
CA GLY A 75 -11.29 -9.61 7.27
C GLY A 75 -11.32 -9.85 5.76
N TYR A 76 -10.73 -10.94 5.28
CA TYR A 76 -10.72 -11.27 3.86
C TYR A 76 -12.15 -11.31 3.30
N GLY A 77 -12.36 -10.57 2.20
CA GLY A 77 -13.67 -10.51 1.56
C GLY A 77 -14.62 -9.46 2.14
N GLN A 78 -14.27 -8.85 3.27
CA GLN A 78 -15.08 -7.79 3.84
C GLN A 78 -14.85 -6.48 3.07
N SER A 79 -15.88 -5.62 3.01
CA SER A 79 -15.73 -4.30 2.43
C SER A 79 -14.67 -3.50 3.19
N THR A 80 -13.87 -2.75 2.47
CA THR A 80 -12.92 -1.82 3.10
C THR A 80 -13.62 -0.58 3.62
N ASN A 81 -14.79 -0.26 3.07
CA ASN A 81 -15.58 0.89 3.51
C ASN A 81 -16.05 0.68 4.94
N ASP A 82 -15.75 1.62 5.81
CA ASP A 82 -16.15 1.61 7.23
C ASP A 82 -15.63 0.40 8.02
N ASN A 83 -14.54 -0.22 7.59
CA ASN A 83 -13.99 -1.43 8.23
C ASN A 83 -12.49 -1.36 8.51
N THR A 84 -11.90 -0.17 8.56
CA THR A 84 -10.48 -0.05 8.86
C THR A 84 -10.27 0.42 10.30
N ALA A 85 -9.35 -0.23 11.00
CA ALA A 85 -9.16 0.02 12.44
C ALA A 85 -7.76 0.51 12.79
N SER A 86 -6.78 0.41 11.90
CA SER A 86 -5.43 0.90 12.14
C SER A 86 -4.74 1.23 10.83
N TYR A 87 -3.61 1.94 10.93
CA TYR A 87 -2.92 2.47 9.75
C TYR A 87 -1.42 2.20 9.81
N TYR A 88 -0.79 2.20 8.66
CA TYR A 88 0.64 2.34 8.54
C TYR A 88 0.96 3.09 7.25
N ASN A 89 1.51 4.29 7.38
CA ASN A 89 1.91 5.10 6.24
C ASN A 89 3.39 4.81 5.91
N ARG A 90 3.64 4.04 4.86
CA ARG A 90 4.99 3.73 4.38
C ARG A 90 5.38 4.62 3.19
N ASP A 91 4.57 5.62 2.89
CA ASP A 91 4.88 6.60 1.87
C ASP A 91 5.82 7.67 2.41
N THR A 92 6.34 8.51 1.54
CA THR A 92 7.25 9.60 1.89
C THR A 92 6.52 10.88 2.25
N GLY A 93 5.23 10.94 1.98
CA GLY A 93 4.39 12.11 2.29
C GLY A 93 3.24 11.77 3.21
N THR A 94 2.51 12.80 3.57
CA THR A 94 1.32 12.68 4.40
C THR A 94 0.18 12.08 3.61
N TRP A 95 -0.62 11.24 4.27
CA TRP A 95 -1.89 10.76 3.74
C TRP A 95 -3.05 11.33 4.54
N TRP A 96 -4.14 11.60 3.86
CA TRP A 96 -5.38 12.11 4.44
C TRP A 96 -6.43 11.01 4.41
N VAL A 97 -7.22 10.92 5.48
CA VAL A 97 -8.34 9.99 5.57
C VAL A 97 -9.62 10.76 5.88
N TYR A 98 -10.72 10.27 5.35
CA TYR A 98 -12.02 10.94 5.47
C TYR A 98 -13.11 9.92 5.82
N THR A 99 -14.07 10.36 6.62
CA THR A 99 -15.16 9.46 7.02
C THR A 99 -16.21 9.30 5.94
N ASP A 100 -16.25 10.16 4.94
CA ASP A 100 -17.16 10.05 3.82
C ASP A 100 -16.38 9.96 2.50
N ALA A 101 -17.06 9.46 1.46
CA ALA A 101 -16.47 9.40 0.13
C ALA A 101 -16.20 10.81 -0.41
N GLY A 102 -15.23 10.92 -1.31
CA GLY A 102 -14.96 12.19 -1.97
C GLY A 102 -14.28 13.24 -1.11
N ALA A 103 -13.47 12.83 -0.14
CA ALA A 103 -12.78 13.73 0.77
C ALA A 103 -13.75 14.59 1.57
N ASP A 104 -14.79 13.98 2.10
CA ASP A 104 -15.83 14.66 2.86
C ASP A 104 -15.96 14.05 4.25
N GLY A 105 -16.71 14.71 5.13
CA GLY A 105 -16.86 14.29 6.51
C GLY A 105 -15.68 14.72 7.36
N ALA A 106 -15.41 13.96 8.41
CA ALA A 106 -14.28 14.23 9.30
C ALA A 106 -12.95 13.91 8.57
N GLU A 107 -11.99 14.77 8.76
CA GLU A 107 -10.68 14.67 8.09
C GLU A 107 -9.60 14.37 9.12
N GLY A 108 -8.71 13.45 8.80
CA GLY A 108 -7.52 13.16 9.58
C GLY A 108 -6.31 13.09 8.69
N TYR A 109 -5.12 13.34 9.23
CA TYR A 109 -3.90 13.22 8.46
C TYR A 109 -2.88 12.36 9.19
N LEU A 110 -2.12 11.63 8.40
CA LEU A 110 -1.18 10.63 8.88
C LEU A 110 0.17 10.92 8.23
N PRO A 111 1.11 11.52 8.97
CA PRO A 111 2.42 11.87 8.39
C PRO A 111 3.17 10.65 7.90
N ALA A 112 4.16 10.88 7.05
CA ALA A 112 5.05 9.82 6.58
C ALA A 112 5.60 9.02 7.76
N GLY A 113 5.51 7.69 7.67
CA GLY A 113 5.98 6.80 8.71
C GLY A 113 5.03 6.59 9.88
N TYR A 114 3.90 7.28 9.91
CA TYR A 114 2.93 7.12 11.00
C TYR A 114 2.39 5.68 11.04
N LYS A 115 2.30 5.15 12.24
CA LYS A 115 1.78 3.80 12.48
C LYS A 115 1.01 3.82 13.79
N GLY A 116 -0.25 3.42 13.76
CA GLY A 116 -1.07 3.44 14.96
C GLY A 116 -2.51 3.04 14.70
N ASP A 117 -3.28 3.01 15.77
CA ASP A 117 -4.70 2.67 15.72
C ASP A 117 -5.55 3.89 15.35
N ALA A 118 -6.66 3.65 14.70
CA ALA A 118 -7.64 4.67 14.42
C ALA A 118 -8.36 5.05 15.73
N GLY A 119 -8.49 6.35 15.96
CA GLY A 119 -9.27 6.85 17.09
C GLY A 119 -10.77 6.67 16.83
N SER A 120 -11.58 7.00 17.84
CA SER A 120 -13.04 6.76 17.78
C SER A 120 -13.74 7.48 16.62
N THR A 121 -13.19 8.59 16.15
CA THR A 121 -13.76 9.33 15.02
C THR A 121 -13.61 8.54 13.71
N PHE A 122 -12.53 7.77 13.57
CA PHE A 122 -12.15 7.15 12.31
C PHE A 122 -12.28 5.63 12.30
N LYS A 123 -12.22 5.00 13.47
CA LYS A 123 -12.26 3.54 13.53
C LYS A 123 -13.54 3.01 12.91
N ASN A 124 -13.41 2.18 11.89
CA ASN A 124 -14.52 1.59 11.15
C ASN A 124 -15.44 2.64 10.50
N LYS A 125 -14.88 3.78 10.11
CA LYS A 125 -15.67 4.87 9.52
C LYS A 125 -15.02 5.53 8.31
N ILE A 126 -13.85 5.06 7.88
CA ILE A 126 -13.13 5.68 6.76
C ILE A 126 -13.72 5.22 5.44
N SER A 127 -13.96 6.16 4.54
CA SER A 127 -14.60 5.93 3.25
C SER A 127 -13.82 6.49 2.06
N SER A 128 -12.79 7.31 2.29
CA SER A 128 -11.90 7.79 1.23
C SER A 128 -10.54 8.19 1.80
N SER A 129 -9.52 8.21 0.95
CA SER A 129 -8.17 8.57 1.35
C SER A 129 -7.37 9.11 0.19
N TYR A 130 -6.47 10.06 0.47
CA TYR A 130 -5.69 10.76 -0.54
C TYR A 130 -4.27 11.01 -0.05
N PRO A 131 -3.25 10.85 -0.91
CA PRO A 131 -1.90 11.27 -0.58
C PRO A 131 -1.76 12.78 -0.73
N TYR A 132 -0.80 13.35 -0.01
CA TYR A 132 -0.46 14.76 -0.17
C TYR A 132 0.02 15.03 -1.60
N ASP A 133 0.91 14.19 -2.09
CA ASP A 133 1.39 14.26 -3.45
C ASP A 133 0.89 13.05 -4.23
N ALA A 134 0.32 13.29 -5.41
CA ALA A 134 -0.08 12.20 -6.28
C ALA A 134 1.15 11.47 -6.83
N HIS A 135 1.04 10.19 -7.02
CA HIS A 135 2.09 9.35 -7.62
C HIS A 135 1.91 9.20 -9.11
#